data_81489a494da8cc2c263499d63ac5d73a
#
_entry.id   81489a494da8cc2c263499d63ac5d73a
#
_cell.length_a   1.000
_cell.length_b   1.000
_cell.length_c   1.000
_cell.angle_alpha   90.00
_cell.angle_beta   90.00
_cell.angle_gamma   90.00
#
_symmetry.space_group_name_H-M   'P 1'
#
loop_
_entity.id
_entity.type
_entity.pdbx_description
1 polymer ?
#
loop_
_entity_poly.entity_id
_entity_poly.type
_entity_poly.pdbx_seq_one_letter_code
_entity_poly.pdbx_strand_id
1 'polypeptide(L)'
;IKDSEEEFDNLLRRTFLVTSVMAKNSLEAIKKSDFELLKEAYVLEVTNNKFALYCERILNKKGRASYLETNFLFAIVYQLEKIADEFKEICEHTGKNKIKLSNDIIRLYEKMNNMLELCQKLYYNFNENDAELLTSIRNEIIAKSESLFKACSKNEIKILSNIVNIIKLIYNILGCKISLTLKES
;
A
#
# COMPACT_ATOMS: atom_id res chain seq x y z
N ILE A 1 5.62 -20.60 20.97
CA ILE A 1 5.09 -19.21 20.89
C ILE A 1 6.12 -18.32 20.19
N LYS A 2 7.38 -18.30 20.64
CA LYS A 2 8.44 -17.43 20.09
C LYS A 2 8.70 -17.64 18.59
N ASP A 3 8.74 -18.89 18.13
CA ASP A 3 8.95 -19.24 16.71
C ASP A 3 7.83 -18.69 15.80
N SER A 4 6.59 -18.63 16.29
CA SER A 4 5.45 -18.15 15.51
C SER A 4 5.35 -16.62 15.43
N GLU A 5 5.90 -15.93 16.43
CA GLU A 5 5.98 -14.46 16.41
C GLU A 5 7.04 -14.01 15.41
N GLU A 6 8.21 -14.64 15.43
CA GLU A 6 9.27 -14.40 14.47
C GLU A 6 8.84 -14.74 13.03
N GLU A 7 8.11 -15.85 12.85
CA GLU A 7 7.54 -16.22 11.56
C GLU A 7 6.56 -15.16 11.03
N PHE A 8 5.65 -14.67 11.89
CA PHE A 8 4.73 -13.60 11.54
C PHE A 8 5.47 -12.31 11.13
N ASP A 9 6.43 -11.87 11.92
CA ASP A 9 7.17 -10.65 11.67
C ASP A 9 7.97 -10.73 10.36
N ASN A 10 8.54 -11.89 10.05
CA ASN A 10 9.20 -12.14 8.78
C ASN A 10 8.23 -12.11 7.59
N LEU A 11 7.05 -12.71 7.72
CA LEU A 11 6.01 -12.70 6.67
C LEU A 11 5.47 -11.29 6.45
N LEU A 12 5.19 -10.55 7.51
CA LEU A 12 4.71 -9.17 7.41
C LEU A 12 5.74 -8.26 6.72
N ARG A 13 7.03 -8.42 7.07
CA ARG A 13 8.13 -7.71 6.39
C ARG A 13 8.16 -8.01 4.89
N ARG A 14 7.99 -9.28 4.51
CA ARG A 14 7.92 -9.68 3.10
C ARG A 14 6.69 -9.12 2.40
N THR A 15 5.54 -9.05 3.09
CA THR A 15 4.32 -8.43 2.56
C THR A 15 4.55 -6.96 2.22
N PHE A 16 5.12 -6.18 3.14
CA PHE A 16 5.52 -4.79 2.87
C PHE A 16 6.48 -4.67 1.69
N LEU A 17 7.52 -5.52 1.66
CA LEU A 17 8.52 -5.49 0.59
C LEU A 17 7.90 -5.76 -0.79
N VAL A 18 7.07 -6.80 -0.91
CA VAL A 18 6.41 -7.13 -2.18
C VAL A 18 5.49 -6.00 -2.62
N THR A 19 4.71 -5.41 -1.69
CA THR A 19 3.86 -4.25 -1.99
C THR A 19 4.68 -3.07 -2.51
N SER A 20 5.83 -2.78 -1.90
CA SER A 20 6.74 -1.70 -2.33
C SER A 20 7.36 -1.99 -3.70
N VAL A 21 7.72 -3.24 -3.99
CA VAL A 21 8.21 -3.65 -5.31
C VAL A 21 7.13 -3.49 -6.37
N MET A 22 5.88 -3.89 -6.09
CA MET A 22 4.75 -3.67 -6.99
C MET A 22 4.57 -2.19 -7.32
N ALA A 23 4.62 -1.32 -6.30
CA ALA A 23 4.50 0.12 -6.44
C ALA A 23 5.57 0.72 -7.37
N LYS A 24 6.83 0.28 -7.22
CA LYS A 24 7.95 0.74 -8.04
C LYS A 24 7.85 0.23 -9.47
N ASN A 25 7.65 -1.07 -9.64
CA ASN A 25 7.63 -1.70 -10.96
C ASN A 25 6.45 -1.19 -11.80
N SER A 26 5.27 -1.04 -11.21
CA SER A 26 4.10 -0.51 -11.91
C SER A 26 4.30 0.94 -12.38
N LEU A 27 4.87 1.80 -11.53
CA LEU A 27 5.18 3.19 -11.91
C LEU A 27 6.24 3.25 -13.02
N GLU A 28 7.29 2.43 -12.93
CA GLU A 28 8.36 2.36 -13.95
C GLU A 28 7.80 1.89 -15.30
N ALA A 29 6.99 0.84 -15.29
CA ALA A 29 6.33 0.32 -16.48
C ALA A 29 5.42 1.36 -17.14
N ILE A 30 4.63 2.09 -16.33
CA ILE A 30 3.76 3.17 -16.78
C ILE A 30 4.57 4.29 -17.45
N LYS A 31 5.66 4.74 -16.81
CA LYS A 31 6.54 5.81 -17.35
C LYS A 31 7.17 5.41 -18.69
N LYS A 32 7.56 4.15 -18.82
CA LYS A 32 8.17 3.61 -20.05
C LYS A 32 7.14 3.19 -21.11
N SER A 33 5.85 3.16 -20.77
CA SER A 33 4.79 2.55 -21.58
C SER A 33 5.11 1.08 -21.92
N ASP A 34 5.73 0.39 -20.97
CA ASP A 34 6.11 -1.03 -21.06
C ASP A 34 4.99 -1.89 -20.50
N PHE A 35 4.08 -2.31 -21.38
CA PHE A 35 2.90 -3.09 -21.00
C PHE A 35 3.21 -4.54 -20.63
N GLU A 36 4.39 -5.06 -21.02
CA GLU A 36 4.82 -6.41 -20.60
C GLU A 36 5.32 -6.37 -19.15
N LEU A 37 6.07 -5.33 -18.77
CA LEU A 37 6.52 -5.13 -17.38
C LEU A 37 5.33 -4.97 -16.40
N LEU A 38 4.20 -4.42 -16.87
CA LEU A 38 2.97 -4.36 -16.05
C LEU A 38 2.43 -5.75 -15.68
N LYS A 39 2.63 -6.77 -16.53
CA LYS A 39 2.22 -8.15 -16.21
C LYS A 39 3.06 -8.75 -15.08
N GLU A 40 4.34 -8.40 -14.99
CA GLU A 40 5.20 -8.85 -13.90
C GLU A 40 4.74 -8.28 -12.55
N ALA A 41 4.36 -6.99 -12.52
CA ALA A 41 3.80 -6.37 -11.33
C ALA A 41 2.51 -7.08 -10.85
N TYR A 42 1.68 -7.58 -11.78
CA TYR A 42 0.51 -8.38 -11.48
C TYR A 42 0.86 -9.70 -10.77
N VAL A 43 1.90 -10.41 -11.23
CA VAL A 43 2.30 -11.70 -10.64
C VAL A 43 2.72 -11.57 -9.18
N LEU A 44 3.27 -10.41 -8.78
CA LEU A 44 3.65 -10.13 -7.41
C LEU A 44 2.44 -10.05 -6.45
N GLU A 45 1.25 -9.69 -6.94
CA GLU A 45 0.02 -9.70 -6.14
C GLU A 45 -0.29 -11.09 -5.60
N VAL A 46 -0.13 -12.14 -6.41
CA VAL A 46 -0.33 -13.53 -5.97
C VAL A 46 0.61 -13.88 -4.81
N THR A 47 1.85 -13.39 -4.85
CA THR A 47 2.83 -13.59 -3.78
C THR A 47 2.45 -12.79 -2.53
N ASN A 48 2.00 -11.54 -2.69
CA ASN A 48 1.51 -10.70 -1.60
C ASN A 48 0.35 -11.37 -0.87
N ASN A 49 -0.66 -11.83 -1.60
CA ASN A 49 -1.84 -12.50 -1.04
C ASN A 49 -1.48 -13.77 -0.27
N LYS A 50 -0.50 -14.55 -0.75
CA LYS A 50 -0.01 -15.71 0.00
C LYS A 50 0.59 -15.30 1.34
N PHE A 51 1.46 -14.29 1.38
CA PHE A 51 2.07 -13.82 2.63
C PHE A 51 1.02 -13.23 3.58
N ALA A 52 0.10 -12.42 3.08
CA ALA A 52 -1.00 -11.87 3.86
C ALA A 52 -1.87 -12.99 4.48
N LEU A 53 -2.28 -13.97 3.69
CA LEU A 53 -3.05 -15.12 4.17
C LEU A 53 -2.31 -15.91 5.25
N TYR A 54 -0.99 -16.11 5.12
CA TYR A 54 -0.22 -16.79 6.16
C TYR A 54 -0.14 -15.96 7.44
N CYS A 55 0.06 -14.64 7.36
CA CYS A 55 -0.01 -13.73 8.49
C CYS A 55 -1.36 -13.84 9.22
N GLU A 56 -2.47 -13.77 8.49
CA GLU A 56 -3.82 -13.88 9.04
C GLU A 56 -4.06 -15.23 9.72
N ARG A 57 -3.57 -16.32 9.12
CA ARG A 57 -3.68 -17.66 9.71
C ARG A 57 -2.92 -17.78 11.02
N ILE A 58 -1.73 -17.17 11.13
CA ILE A 58 -0.96 -17.16 12.39
C ILE A 58 -1.74 -16.36 13.44
N LEU A 59 -2.23 -15.17 13.12
CA LEU A 59 -3.01 -14.34 14.03
C LEU A 59 -4.28 -15.04 14.51
N ASN A 60 -5.02 -15.69 13.61
CA ASN A 60 -6.25 -16.41 13.94
C ASN A 60 -6.02 -17.65 14.80
N LYS A 61 -4.88 -18.34 14.64
CA LYS A 61 -4.59 -19.56 15.38
C LYS A 61 -3.93 -19.31 16.72
N LYS A 62 -3.04 -18.33 16.80
CA LYS A 62 -2.15 -18.15 17.95
C LYS A 62 -2.31 -16.78 18.62
N GLY A 63 -2.85 -15.79 17.90
CA GLY A 63 -2.89 -14.40 18.36
C GLY A 63 -1.50 -13.77 18.51
N ARG A 64 -1.46 -12.65 19.20
CA ARG A 64 -0.26 -11.93 19.68
C ARG A 64 -0.38 -11.71 21.19
N ALA A 65 0.52 -10.91 21.78
CA ALA A 65 0.59 -10.68 23.22
C ALA A 65 -0.74 -10.17 23.83
N SER A 66 -1.58 -9.50 23.05
CA SER A 66 -2.92 -9.09 23.45
C SER A 66 -3.93 -9.24 22.32
N TYR A 67 -5.21 -9.32 22.71
CA TYR A 67 -6.33 -9.33 21.75
C TYR A 67 -6.37 -8.06 20.89
N LEU A 68 -6.07 -6.92 21.51
CA LEU A 68 -6.02 -5.64 20.79
C LEU A 68 -4.90 -5.59 19.76
N GLU A 69 -3.72 -6.04 20.11
CA GLU A 69 -2.57 -6.14 19.19
C GLU A 69 -2.90 -7.06 18.01
N THR A 70 -3.48 -8.23 18.27
CA THR A 70 -3.92 -9.15 17.23
C THR A 70 -4.86 -8.49 16.23
N ASN A 71 -5.84 -7.71 16.70
CA ASN A 71 -6.81 -7.04 15.84
C ASN A 71 -6.18 -5.96 14.97
N PHE A 72 -5.28 -5.13 15.51
CA PHE A 72 -4.61 -4.09 14.73
C PHE A 72 -3.64 -4.68 13.71
N LEU A 73 -2.91 -5.74 14.08
CA LEU A 73 -2.02 -6.43 13.15
C LEU A 73 -2.80 -7.10 12.02
N PHE A 74 -3.96 -7.70 12.33
CA PHE A 74 -4.85 -8.25 11.30
C PHE A 74 -5.32 -7.15 10.34
N ALA A 75 -5.73 -5.99 10.88
CA ALA A 75 -6.14 -4.85 10.07
C ALA A 75 -5.00 -4.34 9.17
N ILE A 76 -3.75 -4.27 9.67
CA ILE A 76 -2.58 -3.88 8.88
C ILE A 76 -2.33 -4.84 7.71
N VAL A 77 -2.34 -6.15 7.99
CA VAL A 77 -2.15 -7.20 6.96
C VAL A 77 -3.22 -7.08 5.88
N TYR A 78 -4.49 -6.94 6.29
CA TYR A 78 -5.62 -6.76 5.38
C TYR A 78 -5.47 -5.50 4.50
N GLN A 79 -5.03 -4.36 5.08
CA GLN A 79 -4.80 -3.15 4.28
C GLN A 79 -3.69 -3.37 3.24
N LEU A 80 -2.61 -4.09 3.58
CA LEU A 80 -1.52 -4.38 2.64
C LEU A 80 -1.98 -5.25 1.48
N GLU A 81 -2.82 -6.26 1.74
CA GLU A 81 -3.45 -7.06 0.69
C GLU A 81 -4.30 -6.18 -0.24
N LYS A 82 -5.15 -5.30 0.32
CA LYS A 82 -5.99 -4.40 -0.48
C LYS A 82 -5.16 -3.39 -1.29
N ILE A 83 -4.03 -2.91 -0.78
CA ILE A 83 -3.10 -2.07 -1.55
C ILE A 83 -2.55 -2.85 -2.77
N ALA A 84 -2.19 -4.12 -2.60
CA ALA A 84 -1.74 -4.97 -3.70
C ALA A 84 -2.84 -5.19 -4.75
N ASP A 85 -4.09 -5.40 -4.33
CA ASP A 85 -5.26 -5.49 -5.22
C ASP A 85 -5.41 -4.22 -6.07
N GLU A 86 -5.28 -3.04 -5.46
CA GLU A 86 -5.37 -1.76 -6.18
C GLU A 86 -4.23 -1.59 -7.20
N PHE A 87 -2.99 -1.97 -6.87
CA PHE A 87 -1.88 -1.97 -7.84
C PHE A 87 -2.13 -2.92 -9.00
N LYS A 88 -2.66 -4.11 -8.74
CA LYS A 88 -3.07 -5.06 -9.78
C LYS A 88 -4.10 -4.43 -10.71
N GLU A 89 -5.15 -3.80 -10.18
CA GLU A 89 -6.16 -3.12 -10.99
C GLU A 89 -5.57 -2.00 -11.86
N ILE A 90 -4.63 -1.21 -11.33
CA ILE A 90 -3.92 -0.19 -12.12
C ILE A 90 -3.16 -0.84 -13.28
N CYS A 91 -2.43 -1.93 -13.01
CA CYS A 91 -1.64 -2.64 -14.02
C CYS A 91 -2.53 -3.22 -15.11
N GLU A 92 -3.61 -3.93 -14.74
CA GLU A 92 -4.57 -4.52 -15.68
C GLU A 92 -5.24 -3.46 -16.54
N HIS A 93 -5.76 -2.39 -15.90
CA HIS A 93 -6.46 -1.33 -16.62
C HIS A 93 -5.53 -0.58 -17.58
N THR A 94 -4.32 -0.27 -17.15
CA THR A 94 -3.30 0.40 -17.97
C THR A 94 -2.85 -0.47 -19.13
N GLY A 95 -2.54 -1.73 -18.87
CA GLY A 95 -2.08 -2.68 -19.89
C GLY A 95 -3.15 -2.99 -20.93
N LYS A 96 -4.39 -3.27 -20.50
CA LYS A 96 -5.52 -3.60 -21.39
C LYS A 96 -5.87 -2.44 -22.33
N ASN A 97 -5.84 -1.21 -21.83
CA ASN A 97 -6.24 -0.03 -22.58
C ASN A 97 -5.05 0.76 -23.16
N LYS A 98 -3.83 0.29 -22.95
CA LYS A 98 -2.57 0.94 -23.39
C LYS A 98 -2.53 2.42 -23.01
N ILE A 99 -2.87 2.72 -21.75
CA ILE A 99 -3.06 4.08 -21.27
C ILE A 99 -1.71 4.77 -21.08
N LYS A 100 -1.60 5.99 -21.62
CA LYS A 100 -0.51 6.90 -21.29
C LYS A 100 -1.05 7.94 -20.30
N LEU A 101 -0.46 7.95 -19.10
CA LEU A 101 -0.88 8.87 -18.05
C LEU A 101 -0.30 10.27 -18.27
N SER A 102 -1.08 11.28 -17.88
CA SER A 102 -0.60 12.66 -17.79
C SER A 102 0.49 12.81 -16.71
N ASN A 103 1.37 13.79 -16.90
CA ASN A 103 2.44 14.07 -15.94
C ASN A 103 1.91 14.37 -14.54
N ASP A 104 0.75 14.96 -14.41
CA ASP A 104 0.14 15.25 -13.11
C ASP A 104 -0.23 13.96 -12.36
N ILE A 105 -0.81 12.97 -13.05
CA ILE A 105 -1.13 11.66 -12.43
C ILE A 105 0.15 10.90 -12.10
N ILE A 106 1.15 10.93 -12.96
CA ILE A 106 2.47 10.30 -12.68
C ILE A 106 3.07 10.90 -11.41
N ARG A 107 3.04 12.22 -11.21
CA ARG A 107 3.53 12.88 -10.01
C ARG A 107 2.75 12.47 -8.75
N LEU A 108 1.42 12.31 -8.84
CA LEU A 108 0.62 11.80 -7.72
C LEU A 108 0.98 10.35 -7.40
N TYR A 109 1.23 9.53 -8.42
CA TYR A 109 1.66 8.16 -8.25
C TYR A 109 3.03 8.08 -7.53
N GLU A 110 3.99 8.93 -7.92
CA GLU A 110 5.28 9.06 -7.24
C GLU A 110 5.11 9.41 -5.76
N LYS A 111 4.27 10.40 -5.46
CA LYS A 111 3.98 10.80 -4.07
C LYS A 111 3.33 9.68 -3.28
N MET A 112 2.40 8.94 -3.87
CA MET A 112 1.77 7.77 -3.24
C MET A 112 2.81 6.69 -2.94
N ASN A 113 3.75 6.39 -3.84
CA ASN A 113 4.83 5.43 -3.60
C ASN A 113 5.73 5.89 -2.45
N ASN A 114 6.11 7.18 -2.39
CA ASN A 114 6.87 7.74 -1.28
C ASN A 114 6.10 7.65 0.05
N MET A 115 4.79 7.85 0.02
CA MET A 115 3.93 7.69 1.20
C MET A 115 3.90 6.24 1.69
N LEU A 116 3.89 5.24 0.78
CA LEU A 116 3.97 3.83 1.14
C LEU A 116 5.31 3.47 1.79
N GLU A 117 6.42 3.96 1.25
CA GLU A 117 7.76 3.77 1.83
C GLU A 117 7.85 4.41 3.23
N LEU A 118 7.32 5.60 3.39
CA LEU A 118 7.27 6.29 4.68
C LEU A 118 6.40 5.53 5.69
N CYS A 119 5.28 4.97 5.26
CA CYS A 119 4.42 4.13 6.09
C CYS A 119 5.15 2.87 6.57
N GLN A 120 5.88 2.19 5.68
CA GLN A 120 6.70 1.05 6.05
C GLN A 120 7.78 1.43 7.07
N LYS A 121 8.47 2.56 6.89
CA LYS A 121 9.44 3.09 7.85
C LYS A 121 8.80 3.33 9.22
N LEU A 122 7.64 3.99 9.26
CA LEU A 122 6.87 4.29 10.47
C LEU A 122 6.39 3.03 11.19
N TYR A 123 6.05 1.99 10.45
CA TYR A 123 5.64 0.73 11.07
C TYR A 123 6.76 0.13 11.92
N TYR A 124 8.01 0.14 11.43
CA TYR A 124 9.17 -0.43 12.15
C TYR A 124 9.85 0.55 13.10
N ASN A 125 9.82 1.83 12.78
CA ASN A 125 10.47 2.90 13.57
C ASN A 125 9.55 4.12 13.63
N PHE A 126 8.58 4.07 14.54
CA PHE A 126 7.59 5.13 14.69
C PHE A 126 8.24 6.41 15.25
N ASN A 127 7.93 7.54 14.62
CA ASN A 127 8.19 8.89 15.16
C ASN A 127 7.11 9.87 14.69
N GLU A 128 6.83 10.87 15.50
CA GLU A 128 5.73 11.82 15.29
C GLU A 128 5.95 12.69 14.05
N ASN A 129 7.18 13.15 13.82
CA ASN A 129 7.49 14.03 12.67
C ASN A 129 7.20 13.33 11.33
N ASP A 130 7.59 12.07 11.18
CA ASP A 130 7.30 11.28 9.98
C ASP A 130 5.80 10.99 9.84
N ALA A 131 5.06 10.82 10.96
CA ALA A 131 3.60 10.64 10.95
C ALA A 131 2.88 11.92 10.50
N GLU A 132 3.33 13.08 10.96
CA GLU A 132 2.84 14.39 10.50
C GLU A 132 3.15 14.60 9.01
N LEU A 133 4.37 14.27 8.58
CA LEU A 133 4.77 14.34 7.16
C LEU A 133 3.88 13.46 6.29
N LEU A 134 3.62 12.20 6.69
CA LEU A 134 2.72 11.30 5.96
C LEU A 134 1.31 11.88 5.85
N THR A 135 0.81 12.48 6.92
CA THR A 135 -0.50 13.13 6.94
C THR A 135 -0.54 14.34 6.00
N SER A 136 0.52 15.14 5.97
CA SER A 136 0.66 16.29 5.04
C SER A 136 0.67 15.83 3.58
N ILE A 137 1.46 14.82 3.24
CA ILE A 137 1.51 14.23 1.88
C ILE A 137 0.12 13.72 1.46
N ARG A 138 -0.57 12.99 2.35
CA ARG A 138 -1.94 12.54 2.12
C ARG A 138 -2.86 13.69 1.74
N ASN A 139 -2.88 14.75 2.54
CA ASN A 139 -3.76 15.89 2.32
C ASN A 139 -3.47 16.61 0.99
N GLU A 140 -2.20 16.75 0.65
CA GLU A 140 -1.78 17.32 -0.64
C GLU A 140 -2.27 16.47 -1.83
N ILE A 141 -2.13 15.14 -1.76
CA ILE A 141 -2.57 14.25 -2.84
C ILE A 141 -4.09 14.31 -2.97
N ILE A 142 -4.84 14.29 -1.88
CA ILE A 142 -6.32 14.36 -1.90
C ILE A 142 -6.76 15.67 -2.55
N ALA A 143 -6.24 16.82 -2.10
CA ALA A 143 -6.60 18.11 -2.66
C ALA A 143 -6.28 18.22 -4.16
N LYS A 144 -5.12 17.73 -4.60
CA LYS A 144 -4.76 17.72 -6.03
C LYS A 144 -5.66 16.77 -6.83
N SER A 145 -6.02 15.61 -6.26
CA SER A 145 -6.91 14.64 -6.91
C SER A 145 -8.28 15.20 -7.21
N GLU A 146 -8.86 16.01 -6.32
CA GLU A 146 -10.17 16.65 -6.52
C GLU A 146 -10.20 17.53 -7.77
N SER A 147 -9.12 18.28 -8.02
CA SER A 147 -9.01 19.11 -9.22
C SER A 147 -8.83 18.25 -10.49
N LEU A 148 -8.06 17.16 -10.39
CA LEU A 148 -7.78 16.29 -11.52
C LEU A 148 -8.98 15.44 -11.94
N PHE A 149 -9.85 15.02 -11.02
CA PHE A 149 -11.09 14.30 -11.36
C PHE A 149 -11.97 15.06 -12.36
N LYS A 150 -11.88 16.40 -12.38
CA LYS A 150 -12.65 17.25 -13.31
C LYS A 150 -11.97 17.40 -14.69
N ALA A 151 -10.67 17.14 -14.79
CA ALA A 151 -9.86 17.39 -15.98
C ALA A 151 -9.39 16.13 -16.71
N CYS A 152 -9.37 14.98 -16.04
CA CYS A 152 -8.83 13.73 -16.55
C CYS A 152 -9.76 13.04 -17.55
N SER A 153 -9.16 12.24 -18.43
CA SER A 153 -9.90 11.31 -19.29
C SER A 153 -10.56 10.19 -18.46
N LYS A 154 -11.61 9.56 -19.02
CA LYS A 154 -12.32 8.47 -18.36
C LYS A 154 -11.39 7.34 -17.90
N ASN A 155 -10.37 7.00 -18.68
CA ASN A 155 -9.39 5.96 -18.33
C ASN A 155 -8.49 6.40 -17.18
N GLU A 156 -8.08 7.66 -17.15
CA GLU A 156 -7.25 8.20 -16.06
C GLU A 156 -8.04 8.34 -14.75
N ILE A 157 -9.34 8.63 -14.82
CA ILE A 157 -10.21 8.69 -13.63
C ILE A 157 -10.16 7.37 -12.85
N LYS A 158 -10.20 6.23 -13.54
CA LYS A 158 -10.11 4.93 -12.84
C LYS A 158 -8.78 4.79 -12.10
N ILE A 159 -7.67 5.10 -12.74
CA ILE A 159 -6.34 5.03 -12.13
C ILE A 159 -6.22 6.03 -10.96
N LEU A 160 -6.73 7.25 -11.13
CA LEU A 160 -6.76 8.26 -10.07
C LEU A 160 -7.58 7.77 -8.86
N SER A 161 -8.69 7.08 -9.10
CA SER A 161 -9.51 6.47 -8.04
C SER A 161 -8.73 5.39 -7.28
N ASN A 162 -7.99 4.51 -7.97
CA ASN A 162 -7.14 3.51 -7.33
C ASN A 162 -6.03 4.18 -6.49
N ILE A 163 -5.38 5.25 -7.01
CA ILE A 163 -4.38 6.03 -6.24
C ILE A 163 -4.99 6.56 -4.94
N VAL A 164 -6.17 7.18 -5.01
CA VAL A 164 -6.87 7.72 -3.83
C VAL A 164 -7.23 6.61 -2.84
N ASN A 165 -7.64 5.43 -3.31
CA ASN A 165 -7.91 4.28 -2.46
C ASN A 165 -6.64 3.80 -1.76
N ILE A 166 -5.53 3.61 -2.48
CA ILE A 166 -4.24 3.23 -1.90
C ILE A 166 -3.84 4.19 -0.77
N ILE A 167 -3.96 5.50 -1.00
CA ILE A 167 -3.62 6.51 0.00
C ILE A 167 -4.46 6.38 1.27
N LYS A 168 -5.76 6.10 1.14
CA LYS A 168 -6.64 5.85 2.28
C LYS A 168 -6.23 4.60 3.05
N LEU A 169 -5.88 3.52 2.34
CA LEU A 169 -5.43 2.27 2.93
C LEU A 169 -4.09 2.46 3.68
N ILE A 170 -3.13 3.18 3.10
CA ILE A 170 -1.86 3.54 3.76
C ILE A 170 -2.13 4.34 5.04
N TYR A 171 -3.05 5.31 4.99
CA TYR A 171 -3.39 6.13 6.15
C TYR A 171 -4.08 5.32 7.27
N ASN A 172 -4.87 4.30 6.90
CA ASN A 172 -5.44 3.35 7.86
C ASN A 172 -4.34 2.53 8.57
N ILE A 173 -3.28 2.11 7.86
CA ILE A 173 -2.13 1.43 8.48
C ILE A 173 -1.46 2.33 9.51
N LEU A 174 -1.26 3.62 9.21
CA LEU A 174 -0.72 4.58 10.17
C LEU A 174 -1.61 4.68 11.43
N GLY A 175 -2.92 4.77 11.25
CA GLY A 175 -3.87 4.80 12.38
C GLY A 175 -3.75 3.56 13.28
N CYS A 176 -3.65 2.36 12.69
CA CYS A 176 -3.42 1.12 13.42
C CYS A 176 -2.07 1.15 14.17
N LYS A 177 -1.00 1.64 13.53
CA LYS A 177 0.32 1.74 14.17
C LYS A 177 0.34 2.72 15.33
N ILE A 178 -0.29 3.88 15.20
CA ILE A 178 -0.44 4.85 16.30
C ILE A 178 -1.14 4.19 17.49
N SER A 179 -2.24 3.47 17.24
CA SER A 179 -2.99 2.76 18.28
C SER A 179 -2.17 1.67 18.99
N LEU A 180 -1.26 1.00 18.27
CA LEU A 180 -0.32 0.05 18.86
C LEU A 180 0.74 0.74 19.72
N THR A 181 1.27 1.88 19.27
CA THR A 181 2.33 2.63 19.97
C THR A 181 1.84 3.28 21.27
N LEU A 182 0.63 3.86 21.26
CA LEU A 182 0.03 4.48 22.46
C LEU A 182 -0.28 3.50 23.60
N LYS A 183 -0.27 2.19 23.31
CA LYS A 183 -0.50 1.14 24.30
C LYS A 183 0.78 0.74 25.05
N GLU A 184 1.95 1.03 24.49
CA GLU A 184 3.25 0.74 25.09
C GLU A 184 3.72 1.86 26.04
N SER A 185 3.01 2.98 26.07
CA SER A 185 3.23 4.12 26.98
C SER A 185 2.26 4.07 28.18
#